data_3724ea208eadfa4f55a0761567bef22d
#
_entry.id   3724ea208eadfa4f55a0761567bef22d
#
_cell.length_a   1.000
_cell.length_b   1.000
_cell.length_c   1.000
_cell.angle_alpha   90.00
_cell.angle_beta   90.00
_cell.angle_gamma   90.00
#
_symmetry.space_group_name_H-M   'P 1'
#
loop_
_entity.id
_entity.type
_entity.pdbx_description
1 polymer ?
#
loop_
_entity_poly.entity_id
_entity_poly.type
_entity_poly.pdbx_seq_one_letter_code
_entity_poly.pdbx_strand_id
1 'polypeptide(L)'
;ILAGDHLYRMDYSELARFHWEKEADITIAVQPVPAGEAHRFGLLKRDQDLRIRSFVEKARDPEVLAQFVSRAEPERPYLGSMGIYLFNTNVLMDLLESTTYDDFGGQIIPQSLNQYRVFGYDFDDYWEDIGTIRSFYETNLMLARPNPPFRLYDPSRPIYTHARFLPGSIINGTTMTNVLLSEGCFIHKA
;
A
#
# COMPACT_ATOMS: atom_id res chain seq x y z
N ILE A 1 -6.63 5.76 -7.38
CA ILE A 1 -6.89 4.32 -7.43
C ILE A 1 -6.19 3.70 -6.23
N LEU A 2 -6.88 2.83 -5.48
CA LEU A 2 -6.36 2.19 -4.29
C LEU A 2 -6.59 0.68 -4.42
N ALA A 3 -5.61 -0.12 -3.97
CA ALA A 3 -5.82 -1.56 -3.78
C ALA A 3 -6.81 -1.82 -2.64
N GLY A 4 -7.65 -2.84 -2.77
CA GLY A 4 -8.76 -3.11 -1.85
C GLY A 4 -8.38 -3.94 -0.61
N ASP A 5 -7.19 -4.51 -0.58
CA ASP A 5 -6.71 -5.46 0.44
C ASP A 5 -5.40 -5.03 1.12
N HIS A 6 -5.17 -3.73 1.21
CA HIS A 6 -4.00 -3.17 1.86
C HIS A 6 -4.36 -2.44 3.15
N LEU A 7 -3.52 -2.61 4.16
CA LEU A 7 -3.62 -1.89 5.43
C LEU A 7 -2.50 -0.85 5.54
N TYR A 8 -2.88 0.39 5.64
CA TYR A 8 -1.97 1.53 5.82
C TYR A 8 -2.74 2.75 6.32
N ARG A 9 -2.01 3.80 6.67
CA ARG A 9 -2.61 5.07 7.06
C ARG A 9 -1.85 6.22 6.39
N MET A 10 -2.38 6.70 5.28
CA MET A 10 -1.76 7.73 4.44
C MET A 10 -2.58 9.01 4.46
N ASP A 11 -1.91 10.15 4.50
CA ASP A 11 -2.51 11.43 4.17
C ASP A 11 -2.46 11.65 2.65
N TYR A 12 -3.58 11.46 2.00
CA TYR A 12 -3.67 11.63 0.54
C TYR A 12 -3.46 13.07 0.08
N SER A 13 -3.58 14.07 0.97
CA SER A 13 -3.30 15.46 0.62
C SER A 13 -1.80 15.68 0.37
N GLU A 14 -0.94 14.96 1.08
CA GLU A 14 0.51 14.99 0.84
C GLU A 14 0.88 14.32 -0.49
N LEU A 15 0.26 13.17 -0.81
CA LEU A 15 0.43 12.52 -2.10
C LEU A 15 -0.04 13.43 -3.25
N ALA A 16 -1.18 14.11 -3.08
CA ALA A 16 -1.69 15.05 -4.08
C ALA A 16 -0.77 16.28 -4.24
N ARG A 17 -0.27 16.84 -3.13
CA ARG A 17 0.69 17.94 -3.17
C ARG A 17 1.95 17.54 -3.94
N PHE A 18 2.54 16.39 -3.65
CA PHE A 18 3.69 15.87 -4.38
C PHE A 18 3.40 15.73 -5.89
N HIS A 19 2.23 15.17 -6.24
CA HIS A 19 1.81 15.03 -7.63
C HIS A 19 1.78 16.37 -8.37
N TRP A 20 1.23 17.42 -7.75
CA TRP A 20 1.19 18.76 -8.32
C TRP A 20 2.55 19.43 -8.40
N GLU A 21 3.36 19.34 -7.34
CA GLU A 21 4.70 19.93 -7.31
C GLU A 21 5.64 19.31 -8.37
N LYS A 22 5.46 18.01 -8.65
CA LYS A 22 6.19 17.31 -9.72
C LYS A 22 5.57 17.50 -11.09
N GLU A 23 4.43 18.18 -11.18
CA GLU A 23 3.61 18.27 -12.40
C GLU A 23 3.43 16.87 -13.01
N ALA A 24 3.19 15.87 -12.18
CA ALA A 24 3.10 14.48 -12.58
C ALA A 24 1.82 14.22 -13.39
N ASP A 25 1.89 13.32 -14.33
CA ASP A 25 0.72 12.75 -15.00
C ASP A 25 0.19 11.54 -14.21
N ILE A 26 1.14 10.78 -13.62
CA ILE A 26 0.86 9.63 -12.75
C ILE A 26 1.82 9.67 -11.57
N THR A 27 1.32 9.42 -10.36
CA THR A 27 2.14 9.21 -9.16
C THR A 27 1.83 7.84 -8.57
N ILE A 28 2.86 7.09 -8.24
CA ILE A 28 2.79 5.77 -7.61
C ILE A 28 3.35 5.89 -6.21
N ALA A 29 2.60 5.49 -5.18
CA ALA A 29 3.16 5.36 -3.85
C ALA A 29 4.08 4.13 -3.80
N VAL A 30 5.26 4.30 -3.22
CA VAL A 30 6.31 3.28 -3.21
C VAL A 30 6.89 3.09 -1.81
N GLN A 31 7.32 1.86 -1.54
CA GLN A 31 8.05 1.52 -0.30
C GLN A 31 9.30 0.70 -0.58
N PRO A 32 10.30 0.75 0.32
CA PRO A 32 11.43 -0.17 0.31
C PRO A 32 10.99 -1.61 0.56
N VAL A 33 11.41 -2.54 -0.29
CA VAL A 33 11.02 -3.95 -0.24
C VAL A 33 12.25 -4.86 -0.04
N PRO A 34 12.19 -5.84 0.88
CA PRO A 34 13.24 -6.82 1.08
C PRO A 34 13.31 -7.82 -0.09
N ALA A 35 14.50 -8.38 -0.31
CA ALA A 35 14.75 -9.29 -1.44
C ALA A 35 13.82 -10.52 -1.45
N GLY A 36 13.52 -11.08 -0.27
CA GLY A 36 12.65 -12.25 -0.16
C GLY A 36 11.19 -12.00 -0.57
N GLU A 37 10.74 -10.74 -0.59
CA GLU A 37 9.37 -10.37 -0.91
C GLU A 37 9.23 -9.69 -2.29
N ALA A 38 10.33 -9.40 -2.96
CA ALA A 38 10.35 -8.67 -4.23
C ALA A 38 9.40 -9.25 -5.29
N HIS A 39 9.25 -10.57 -5.31
CA HIS A 39 8.38 -11.29 -6.25
C HIS A 39 6.87 -11.06 -6.05
N ARG A 40 6.46 -10.40 -4.96
CA ARG A 40 5.06 -10.09 -4.65
C ARG A 40 4.60 -8.76 -5.25
N PHE A 41 5.54 -7.87 -5.56
CA PHE A 41 5.27 -6.48 -5.90
C PHE A 41 5.72 -6.11 -7.30
N GLY A 42 5.12 -5.08 -7.85
CA GLY A 42 5.69 -4.34 -8.96
C GLY A 42 6.94 -3.59 -8.48
N LEU A 43 8.10 -3.91 -9.06
CA LEU A 43 9.35 -3.24 -8.74
C LEU A 43 9.64 -2.11 -9.71
N LEU A 44 10.26 -1.05 -9.21
CA LEU A 44 10.55 0.12 -10.02
C LEU A 44 11.96 0.68 -9.79
N LYS A 45 12.46 1.36 -10.81
CA LYS A 45 13.64 2.24 -10.72
C LYS A 45 13.24 3.66 -11.05
N ARG A 46 13.82 4.59 -10.33
CA ARG A 46 13.62 6.02 -10.55
C ARG A 46 14.96 6.74 -10.63
N ASP A 47 14.95 7.90 -11.27
CA ASP A 47 16.09 8.82 -11.30
C ASP A 47 16.15 9.69 -10.04
N GLN A 48 17.11 10.61 -10.02
CA GLN A 48 17.33 11.54 -8.89
C GLN A 48 16.15 12.50 -8.65
N ASP A 49 15.37 12.78 -9.70
CA ASP A 49 14.17 13.62 -9.61
C ASP A 49 12.91 12.84 -9.19
N LEU A 50 13.08 11.57 -8.83
CA LEU A 50 12.04 10.61 -8.42
C LEU A 50 11.14 10.15 -9.59
N ARG A 51 11.49 10.46 -10.84
CA ARG A 51 10.77 10.00 -12.02
C ARG A 51 11.05 8.52 -12.27
N ILE A 52 9.99 7.73 -12.43
CA ILE A 52 10.09 6.29 -12.68
C ILE A 52 10.56 6.07 -14.12
N ARG A 53 11.61 5.28 -14.28
CA ARG A 53 12.28 4.97 -15.54
C ARG A 53 12.08 3.53 -15.97
N SER A 54 11.83 2.64 -15.04
CA SER A 54 11.59 1.22 -15.31
C SER A 54 10.61 0.66 -14.28
N PHE A 55 9.80 -0.27 -14.73
CA PHE A 55 8.84 -0.99 -13.91
C PHE A 55 8.74 -2.44 -14.37
N VAL A 56 8.65 -3.38 -13.44
CA VAL A 56 8.39 -4.79 -13.71
C VAL A 56 7.44 -5.37 -12.69
N GLU A 57 6.38 -6.04 -13.15
CA GLU A 57 5.38 -6.64 -12.28
C GLU A 57 5.81 -8.04 -11.83
N LYS A 58 5.87 -8.26 -10.50
CA LYS A 58 6.04 -9.56 -9.84
C LYS A 58 7.17 -10.43 -10.42
N ALA A 59 8.32 -9.82 -10.67
CA ALA A 59 9.47 -10.50 -11.25
C ALA A 59 9.98 -11.61 -10.33
N ARG A 60 10.33 -12.76 -10.91
CA ARG A 60 10.90 -13.92 -10.21
C ARG A 60 12.29 -14.29 -10.71
N ASP A 61 12.63 -13.83 -11.89
CA ASP A 61 13.93 -14.10 -12.50
C ASP A 61 15.04 -13.33 -11.76
N PRO A 62 16.07 -14.01 -11.21
CA PRO A 62 17.17 -13.35 -10.52
C PRO A 62 17.92 -12.31 -11.37
N GLU A 63 18.05 -12.53 -12.70
CA GLU A 63 18.72 -11.60 -13.59
C GLU A 63 17.90 -10.31 -13.75
N VAL A 64 16.58 -10.44 -13.83
CA VAL A 64 15.65 -9.29 -13.86
C VAL A 64 15.70 -8.58 -12.51
N LEU A 65 15.59 -9.31 -11.40
CA LEU A 65 15.65 -8.72 -10.06
C LEU A 65 16.95 -7.93 -9.83
N ALA A 66 18.10 -8.45 -10.26
CA ALA A 66 19.38 -7.76 -10.15
C ALA A 66 19.38 -6.39 -10.85
N GLN A 67 18.62 -6.23 -11.94
CA GLN A 67 18.49 -4.97 -12.66
C GLN A 67 17.66 -3.94 -11.90
N PHE A 68 16.79 -4.37 -10.96
CA PHE A 68 15.88 -3.51 -10.20
C PHE A 68 16.38 -3.12 -8.81
N VAL A 69 17.59 -3.55 -8.43
CA VAL A 69 18.26 -3.01 -7.22
C VAL A 69 18.38 -1.50 -7.39
N SER A 70 17.74 -0.75 -6.49
CA SER A 70 17.61 0.72 -6.57
C SER A 70 17.99 1.43 -5.28
N ARG A 71 18.37 0.69 -4.24
CA ARG A 71 18.76 1.22 -2.93
C ARG A 71 20.07 0.63 -2.44
N ALA A 72 20.82 1.43 -1.69
CA ALA A 72 22.08 1.00 -1.09
C ALA A 72 21.90 0.12 0.16
N GLU A 73 20.67 0.01 0.69
CA GLU A 73 20.37 -0.73 1.91
C GLU A 73 20.20 -2.23 1.58
N PRO A 74 21.10 -3.12 2.07
CA PRO A 74 21.05 -4.54 1.71
C PRO A 74 19.80 -5.26 2.18
N GLU A 75 19.17 -4.79 3.27
CA GLU A 75 17.96 -5.41 3.84
C GLU A 75 16.72 -5.14 2.98
N ARG A 76 16.69 -3.97 2.31
CA ARG A 76 15.57 -3.53 1.47
C ARG A 76 16.08 -2.89 0.18
N PRO A 77 16.64 -3.68 -0.74
CA PRO A 77 17.36 -3.16 -1.92
C PRO A 77 16.44 -2.68 -3.04
N TYR A 78 15.14 -3.01 -2.98
CA TYR A 78 14.18 -2.67 -4.02
C TYR A 78 13.22 -1.56 -3.60
N LEU A 79 12.64 -0.91 -4.59
CA LEU A 79 11.44 -0.08 -4.43
C LEU A 79 10.25 -0.83 -5.01
N GLY A 80 9.23 -1.05 -4.19
CA GLY A 80 8.01 -1.73 -4.57
C GLY A 80 6.83 -0.76 -4.70
N SER A 81 5.99 -0.98 -5.69
CA SER A 81 4.71 -0.31 -5.84
C SER A 81 3.75 -0.79 -4.74
N MET A 82 3.10 0.15 -4.07
CA MET A 82 2.07 -0.14 -3.08
C MET A 82 0.69 -0.39 -3.70
N GLY A 83 0.53 -0.36 -5.04
CA GLY A 83 -0.79 -0.43 -5.66
C GLY A 83 -1.68 0.79 -5.37
N ILE A 84 -1.08 1.91 -5.04
CA ILE A 84 -1.73 3.19 -4.79
C ILE A 84 -1.29 4.17 -5.87
N TYR A 85 -2.23 4.63 -6.68
CA TYR A 85 -1.95 5.45 -7.84
C TYR A 85 -2.77 6.74 -7.82
N LEU A 86 -2.15 7.84 -8.17
CA LEU A 86 -2.81 9.11 -8.46
C LEU A 86 -2.60 9.46 -9.94
N PHE A 87 -3.66 9.69 -10.66
CA PHE A 87 -3.67 10.03 -12.08
C PHE A 87 -4.27 11.41 -12.31
N ASN A 88 -3.76 12.13 -13.28
CA ASN A 88 -4.57 13.14 -13.94
C ASN A 88 -5.74 12.46 -14.66
N THR A 89 -6.95 12.96 -14.49
CA THR A 89 -8.17 12.29 -14.99
C THR A 89 -8.14 12.07 -16.51
N ASN A 90 -7.67 13.05 -17.27
CA ASN A 90 -7.54 12.94 -18.73
C ASN A 90 -6.54 11.85 -19.13
N VAL A 91 -5.42 11.70 -18.39
CA VAL A 91 -4.42 10.67 -18.66
C VAL A 91 -4.99 9.27 -18.37
N LEU A 92 -5.75 9.13 -17.28
CA LEU A 92 -6.42 7.87 -16.97
C LEU A 92 -7.44 7.49 -18.05
N MET A 93 -8.27 8.43 -18.47
CA MET A 93 -9.27 8.20 -19.52
C MET A 93 -8.60 7.81 -20.83
N ASP A 94 -7.56 8.53 -21.24
CA ASP A 94 -6.77 8.22 -22.44
C ASP A 94 -6.22 6.78 -22.42
N LEU A 95 -5.62 6.36 -21.29
CA LEU A 95 -5.06 5.02 -21.14
C LEU A 95 -6.13 3.93 -21.19
N LEU A 96 -7.30 4.17 -20.59
CA LEU A 96 -8.40 3.19 -20.55
C LEU A 96 -9.16 3.11 -21.88
N GLU A 97 -9.29 4.21 -22.61
CA GLU A 97 -10.00 4.26 -23.89
C GLU A 97 -9.13 3.81 -25.07
N SER A 98 -7.83 4.10 -25.02
CA SER A 98 -6.90 3.78 -26.10
C SER A 98 -6.36 2.35 -26.07
N THR A 99 -6.62 1.59 -25.00
CA THR A 99 -6.11 0.23 -24.82
C THR A 99 -7.21 -0.72 -24.37
N THR A 100 -6.94 -2.02 -24.49
CA THR A 100 -7.78 -3.11 -23.94
C THR A 100 -7.18 -3.68 -22.64
N TYR A 101 -6.33 -2.91 -21.97
CA TYR A 101 -5.62 -3.34 -20.77
C TYR A 101 -6.57 -3.39 -19.57
N ASP A 102 -6.39 -4.41 -18.75
CA ASP A 102 -7.19 -4.71 -17.55
C ASP A 102 -6.36 -4.80 -16.26
N ASP A 103 -5.02 -4.68 -16.38
CA ASP A 103 -4.08 -4.73 -15.26
C ASP A 103 -3.23 -3.46 -15.19
N PHE A 104 -3.34 -2.75 -14.07
CA PHE A 104 -2.54 -1.53 -13.84
C PHE A 104 -1.05 -1.82 -13.74
N GLY A 105 -0.65 -2.81 -12.93
CA GLY A 105 0.75 -3.13 -12.68
C GLY A 105 1.43 -3.79 -13.88
N GLY A 106 0.79 -4.78 -14.47
CA GLY A 106 1.38 -5.56 -15.56
C GLY A 106 1.36 -4.88 -16.92
N GLN A 107 0.43 -3.95 -17.15
CA GLN A 107 0.19 -3.40 -18.48
C GLN A 107 0.18 -1.86 -18.51
N ILE A 108 -0.72 -1.23 -17.77
CA ILE A 108 -0.95 0.23 -17.87
C ILE A 108 0.27 1.02 -17.41
N ILE A 109 0.84 0.70 -16.25
CA ILE A 109 2.00 1.43 -15.71
C ILE A 109 3.24 1.26 -16.58
N PRO A 110 3.66 0.04 -16.98
CA PRO A 110 4.82 -0.11 -17.87
C PRO A 110 4.67 0.67 -19.17
N GLN A 111 3.50 0.63 -19.80
CA GLN A 111 3.23 1.34 -21.05
C GLN A 111 3.25 2.87 -20.88
N SER A 112 2.75 3.36 -19.76
CA SER A 112 2.66 4.81 -19.46
C SER A 112 4.03 5.47 -19.34
N LEU A 113 5.08 4.74 -18.95
CA LEU A 113 6.42 5.29 -18.74
C LEU A 113 7.02 5.97 -19.98
N ASN A 114 6.62 5.54 -21.18
CA ASN A 114 7.12 6.07 -22.44
C ASN A 114 6.45 7.39 -22.85
N GLN A 115 5.25 7.66 -22.37
CA GLN A 115 4.41 8.76 -22.86
C GLN A 115 4.13 9.82 -21.81
N TYR A 116 4.11 9.42 -20.51
CA TYR A 116 3.69 10.26 -19.41
C TYR A 116 4.80 10.50 -18.38
N ARG A 117 4.64 11.54 -17.57
CA ARG A 117 5.51 11.83 -16.43
C ARG A 117 5.05 11.04 -15.22
N VAL A 118 5.68 9.88 -14.98
CA VAL A 118 5.36 8.97 -13.87
C VAL A 118 6.38 9.14 -12.75
N PHE A 119 5.91 9.41 -11.53
CA PHE A 119 6.77 9.65 -10.37
C PHE A 119 6.49 8.67 -9.23
N GLY A 120 7.52 8.37 -8.44
CA GLY A 120 7.42 7.54 -7.24
C GLY A 120 7.38 8.41 -5.99
N TYR A 121 6.27 8.37 -5.23
CA TYR A 121 6.10 9.02 -3.94
C TYR A 121 6.52 8.06 -2.82
N ASP A 122 7.52 8.44 -2.04
CA ASP A 122 7.96 7.64 -0.88
C ASP A 122 6.93 7.71 0.24
N PHE A 123 6.49 6.54 0.70
CA PHE A 123 5.66 6.38 1.87
C PHE A 123 6.45 5.64 2.94
N ASP A 124 6.78 6.30 4.04
CA ASP A 124 7.70 5.79 5.06
C ASP A 124 7.00 5.14 6.26
N ASP A 125 5.65 5.25 6.35
CA ASP A 125 4.86 4.67 7.42
C ASP A 125 4.53 3.19 7.16
N TYR A 126 3.82 2.57 8.10
CA TYR A 126 3.40 1.18 8.00
C TYR A 126 2.46 0.93 6.81
N TRP A 127 2.80 -0.08 6.04
CA TRP A 127 1.97 -0.64 4.98
C TRP A 127 2.12 -2.16 4.93
N GLU A 128 1.01 -2.86 4.74
CA GLU A 128 0.95 -4.32 4.61
C GLU A 128 -0.10 -4.73 3.57
N ASP A 129 0.29 -5.61 2.66
CA ASP A 129 -0.62 -6.34 1.78
C ASP A 129 -1.19 -7.53 2.55
N ILE A 130 -2.49 -7.46 2.89
CA ILE A 130 -3.21 -8.49 3.67
C ILE A 130 -3.97 -9.50 2.79
N GLY A 131 -3.55 -9.68 1.56
CA GLY A 131 -4.16 -10.58 0.56
C GLY A 131 -4.03 -12.08 0.86
N THR A 132 -3.39 -12.49 1.96
CA THR A 132 -3.33 -13.89 2.40
C THR A 132 -3.94 -14.08 3.80
N ILE A 133 -4.48 -15.28 4.09
CA ILE A 133 -5.01 -15.61 5.42
C ILE A 133 -3.93 -15.39 6.50
N ARG A 134 -2.68 -15.71 6.19
CA ARG A 134 -1.57 -15.54 7.12
C ARG A 134 -1.29 -14.07 7.42
N SER A 135 -1.11 -13.23 6.39
CA SER A 135 -0.85 -11.80 6.58
C SER A 135 -2.01 -11.10 7.27
N PHE A 136 -3.26 -11.46 6.94
CA PHE A 136 -4.46 -11.00 7.63
C PHE A 136 -4.43 -11.34 9.12
N TYR A 137 -4.14 -12.59 9.48
CA TYR A 137 -4.08 -13.06 10.87
C TYR A 137 -2.95 -12.37 11.66
N GLU A 138 -1.72 -12.36 11.11
CA GLU A 138 -0.55 -11.76 11.76
C GLU A 138 -0.74 -10.25 11.99
N THR A 139 -1.35 -9.56 11.02
CA THR A 139 -1.67 -8.13 11.11
C THR A 139 -2.71 -7.84 12.20
N ASN A 140 -3.78 -8.65 12.30
CA ASN A 140 -4.76 -8.49 13.38
C ASN A 140 -4.12 -8.67 14.78
N LEU A 141 -3.28 -9.67 14.94
CA LEU A 141 -2.55 -9.88 16.20
C LEU A 141 -1.60 -8.72 16.51
N MET A 142 -0.96 -8.16 15.50
CA MET A 142 -0.06 -7.02 15.64
C MET A 142 -0.81 -5.76 16.09
N LEU A 143 -1.98 -5.48 15.53
CA LEU A 143 -2.81 -4.34 15.93
C LEU A 143 -3.34 -4.45 17.36
N ALA A 144 -3.45 -5.66 17.91
CA ALA A 144 -3.85 -5.89 19.31
C ALA A 144 -2.70 -5.72 20.33
N ARG A 145 -1.46 -5.47 19.88
CA ARG A 145 -0.31 -5.27 20.77
C ARG A 145 -0.36 -3.90 21.46
N PRO A 146 0.35 -3.72 22.61
CA PRO A 146 0.40 -2.44 23.31
C PRO A 146 0.93 -1.27 22.47
N ASN A 147 1.84 -1.55 21.55
CA ASN A 147 2.44 -0.58 20.63
C ASN A 147 2.25 -1.03 19.17
N PRO A 148 1.06 -0.87 18.62
CA PRO A 148 0.82 -1.17 17.21
C PRO A 148 1.52 -0.14 16.32
N PRO A 149 1.79 -0.43 15.04
CA PRO A 149 2.47 0.49 14.12
C PRO A 149 1.69 1.79 13.89
N PHE A 150 0.37 1.77 14.07
CA PHE A 150 -0.47 2.95 14.17
C PHE A 150 -1.69 2.66 15.06
N ARG A 151 -2.29 3.72 15.58
CA ARG A 151 -3.51 3.61 16.38
C ARG A 151 -4.74 3.67 15.49
N LEU A 152 -5.69 2.76 15.68
CA LEU A 152 -6.97 2.79 14.97
C LEU A 152 -7.81 4.01 15.38
N TYR A 153 -7.71 4.45 16.64
CA TYR A 153 -8.38 5.65 17.13
C TYR A 153 -7.43 6.85 17.10
N ASP A 154 -7.77 7.86 16.30
CA ASP A 154 -7.11 9.16 16.24
C ASP A 154 -8.17 10.22 15.91
N PRO A 155 -8.54 11.07 16.87
CA PRO A 155 -9.59 12.09 16.67
C PRO A 155 -9.27 13.11 15.58
N SER A 156 -7.98 13.38 15.33
CA SER A 156 -7.54 14.34 14.32
C SER A 156 -7.63 13.78 12.90
N ARG A 157 -7.59 12.44 12.76
CA ARG A 157 -7.65 11.72 11.49
C ARG A 157 -8.52 10.47 11.64
N PRO A 158 -9.85 10.61 11.74
CA PRO A 158 -10.74 9.48 11.98
C PRO A 158 -10.73 8.49 10.81
N ILE A 159 -10.82 7.20 11.13
CA ILE A 159 -11.05 6.15 10.14
C ILE A 159 -12.56 6.02 9.97
N TYR A 160 -13.07 6.31 8.78
CA TYR A 160 -14.49 6.21 8.48
C TYR A 160 -14.85 4.77 8.15
N THR A 161 -15.81 4.23 8.90
CA THR A 161 -16.37 2.90 8.66
C THR A 161 -17.88 2.97 8.58
N HIS A 162 -18.52 1.91 8.12
CA HIS A 162 -19.97 1.82 8.16
C HIS A 162 -20.47 1.67 9.61
N ALA A 163 -21.25 2.64 10.09
CA ALA A 163 -21.81 2.60 11.44
C ALA A 163 -22.82 1.47 11.58
N ARG A 164 -22.60 0.59 12.56
CA ARG A 164 -23.48 -0.58 12.81
C ARG A 164 -24.45 -0.36 13.98
N PHE A 165 -24.24 0.64 14.82
CA PHE A 165 -25.07 0.94 16.01
C PHE A 165 -25.28 -0.27 16.93
N LEU A 166 -24.24 -1.07 17.14
CA LEU A 166 -24.26 -2.24 17.99
C LEU A 166 -24.21 -1.82 19.47
N PRO A 167 -24.78 -2.63 20.39
CA PRO A 167 -24.67 -2.38 21.83
C PRO A 167 -23.23 -2.56 22.30
N GLY A 168 -22.93 -2.08 23.53
CA GLY A 168 -21.65 -2.32 24.17
C GLY A 168 -21.33 -3.82 24.29
N SER A 169 -20.02 -4.15 24.23
CA SER A 169 -19.56 -5.53 24.42
C SER A 169 -19.73 -5.98 25.87
N ILE A 170 -20.16 -7.23 26.09
CA ILE A 170 -20.33 -7.85 27.40
C ILE A 170 -19.26 -8.91 27.61
N ILE A 171 -18.50 -8.80 28.71
CA ILE A 171 -17.41 -9.70 29.04
C ILE A 171 -17.61 -10.26 30.44
N ASN A 172 -17.71 -11.59 30.56
CA ASN A 172 -17.98 -12.25 31.83
C ASN A 172 -16.94 -13.35 32.12
N GLY A 173 -16.26 -13.23 33.28
CA GLY A 173 -15.42 -14.30 33.83
C GLY A 173 -14.20 -14.70 33.00
N THR A 174 -13.66 -13.77 32.22
CA THR A 174 -12.54 -14.01 31.28
C THR A 174 -11.36 -13.10 31.64
N THR A 175 -10.15 -13.64 31.58
CA THR A 175 -8.91 -12.86 31.62
C THR A 175 -8.43 -12.61 30.21
N MET A 176 -8.14 -11.37 29.86
CA MET A 176 -7.74 -10.99 28.52
C MET A 176 -6.42 -10.24 28.51
N THR A 177 -5.58 -10.53 27.50
CA THR A 177 -4.32 -9.82 27.28
C THR A 177 -4.14 -9.57 25.78
N ASN A 178 -3.78 -8.35 25.39
CA ASN A 178 -3.56 -7.94 23.99
C ASN A 178 -4.77 -8.25 23.09
N VAL A 179 -5.93 -7.76 23.44
CA VAL A 179 -7.19 -8.01 22.74
C VAL A 179 -7.68 -6.73 22.10
N LEU A 180 -8.08 -6.82 20.84
CA LEU A 180 -8.85 -5.82 20.13
C LEU A 180 -10.31 -6.29 20.05
N LEU A 181 -11.22 -5.55 20.68
CA LEU A 181 -12.65 -5.85 20.67
C LEU A 181 -13.42 -4.77 19.94
N SER A 182 -14.31 -5.22 19.08
CA SER A 182 -15.32 -4.38 18.43
C SER A 182 -16.57 -4.27 19.32
N GLU A 183 -17.51 -3.40 18.95
CA GLU A 183 -18.83 -3.29 19.57
C GLU A 183 -19.65 -4.58 19.37
N GLY A 184 -20.59 -4.85 20.26
CA GLY A 184 -21.54 -5.94 20.17
C GLY A 184 -20.96 -7.34 20.41
N CYS A 185 -19.75 -7.46 20.96
CA CYS A 185 -19.17 -8.75 21.32
C CYS A 185 -19.77 -9.28 22.61
N PHE A 186 -19.98 -10.59 22.68
CA PHE A 186 -20.42 -11.28 23.88
C PHE A 186 -19.41 -12.39 24.21
N ILE A 187 -18.65 -12.21 25.31
CA ILE A 187 -17.57 -13.12 25.70
C ILE A 187 -17.90 -13.70 27.06
N HIS A 188 -18.01 -15.00 27.11
CA HIS A 188 -18.18 -15.77 28.33
C HIS A 188 -16.90 -16.54 28.67
N LYS A 189 -16.78 -16.93 29.94
CA LYS A 189 -15.75 -17.82 30.44
C LYS A 189 -15.70 -19.09 29.56
N ALA A 190 -14.58 -19.26 28.85
CA ALA A 190 -14.23 -20.48 28.14
C ALA A 190 -13.37 -21.36 29.03
#